data_7d3c95943d74f0482b8bcc3bb5be1775
#
_entry.id   7d3c95943d74f0482b8bcc3bb5be1775
#
_cell.length_a   1.000
_cell.length_b   1.000
_cell.length_c   1.000
_cell.angle_alpha   90.00
_cell.angle_beta   90.00
_cell.angle_gamma   90.00
#
_symmetry.space_group_name_H-M   'P 1'
#
loop_
_entity.id
_entity.type
_entity.pdbx_description
1 polymer ?
#
loop_
_entity_poly.entity_id
_entity_poly.type
_entity_poly.pdbx_seq_one_letter_code
_entity_poly.pdbx_strand_id
1 'polypeptide(L)'
;MLEILKAIIFGIVEGITEWLPISSTGHMILLNEIMPLKVSDAFYSMFEVVIQLGAIMAVVILFWHQLWPFGKKNNKEPLAESGAGAYVKWDIFKLWFHILVSCVPAAIVGILFDEQLEAMFYNYTTVAIMLIIFGIAFIIVETMHHGKKPKVRHLTGITYKLAFYIGLFQLIAAIFPGTSRSGATIVGALILGISRTVAAEYTFFLAVPVMFGASLLKGAKFLMHNSMTSMEGMILLIGMLVAFIVSLVVIKFLMGYIKKHDFKVFGWYRIVLGIIVLICGFAGVIGA
;
A
#
# COMPACT_ATOMS: atom_id res chain seq x y z
N MET A 1 3.51 -28.98 -4.90
CA MET A 1 4.43 -28.28 -5.82
C MET A 1 3.75 -27.18 -6.64
N LEU A 2 2.63 -27.46 -7.32
CA LEU A 2 1.93 -26.44 -8.14
C LEU A 2 1.49 -25.23 -7.31
N GLU A 3 0.87 -25.43 -6.14
CA GLU A 3 0.39 -24.31 -5.29
C GLU A 3 1.54 -23.44 -4.76
N ILE A 4 2.71 -24.02 -4.53
CA ILE A 4 3.91 -23.24 -4.18
C ILE A 4 4.38 -22.38 -5.35
N LEU A 5 4.36 -22.90 -6.59
CA LEU A 5 4.68 -22.09 -7.77
C LEU A 5 3.68 -20.94 -7.95
N LYS A 6 2.40 -21.18 -7.71
CA LYS A 6 1.40 -20.10 -7.69
C LYS A 6 1.70 -19.07 -6.61
N ALA A 7 2.01 -19.51 -5.37
CA ALA A 7 2.40 -18.61 -4.29
C ALA A 7 3.58 -17.70 -4.65
N ILE A 8 4.58 -18.22 -5.39
CA ILE A 8 5.68 -17.41 -5.92
C ILE A 8 5.15 -16.34 -6.88
N ILE A 9 4.25 -16.71 -7.81
CA ILE A 9 3.68 -15.74 -8.76
C ILE A 9 2.85 -14.68 -8.04
N PHE A 10 2.02 -15.08 -7.06
CA PHE A 10 1.28 -14.14 -6.22
C PHE A 10 2.23 -13.19 -5.47
N GLY A 11 3.33 -13.72 -4.90
CA GLY A 11 4.34 -12.90 -4.26
C GLY A 11 5.05 -11.91 -5.21
N ILE A 12 5.31 -12.31 -6.46
CA ILE A 12 5.88 -11.43 -7.48
C ILE A 12 4.89 -10.31 -7.81
N VAL A 13 3.63 -10.65 -8.08
CA VAL A 13 2.58 -9.69 -8.43
C VAL A 13 2.36 -8.71 -7.27
N GLU A 14 2.25 -9.20 -6.05
CA GLU A 14 2.11 -8.36 -4.85
C GLU A 14 3.30 -7.42 -4.68
N GLY A 15 4.53 -7.96 -4.73
CA GLY A 15 5.75 -7.17 -4.55
C GLY A 15 5.96 -6.08 -5.62
N ILE A 16 5.39 -6.26 -6.83
CA ILE A 16 5.39 -5.23 -7.89
C ILE A 16 4.27 -4.22 -7.66
N THR A 17 3.05 -4.70 -7.49
CA THR A 17 1.86 -3.88 -7.64
C THR A 17 1.49 -3.11 -6.37
N GLU A 18 2.02 -3.48 -5.21
CA GLU A 18 1.78 -2.77 -3.95
C GLU A 18 2.48 -1.40 -3.93
N TRP A 19 3.69 -1.31 -4.45
CA TRP A 19 4.48 -0.07 -4.42
C TRP A 19 4.23 0.83 -5.62
N LEU A 20 4.04 0.22 -6.79
CA LEU A 20 3.58 0.97 -7.95
C LEU A 20 2.12 1.39 -7.70
N PRO A 21 1.74 2.64 -8.00
CA PRO A 21 0.38 3.10 -7.72
C PRO A 21 -0.63 2.57 -8.76
N ILE A 22 -0.72 1.23 -8.93
CA ILE A 22 -1.50 0.53 -9.96
C ILE A 22 -2.55 -0.45 -9.42
N SER A 23 -2.68 -0.56 -8.09
CA SER A 23 -3.63 -1.42 -7.36
C SER A 23 -3.26 -2.91 -7.34
N SER A 24 -2.66 -3.36 -6.26
CA SER A 24 -2.41 -4.79 -5.99
C SER A 24 -3.70 -5.60 -5.99
N THR A 25 -4.75 -5.12 -5.32
CA THR A 25 -6.07 -5.78 -5.28
C THR A 25 -6.61 -6.11 -6.67
N GLY A 26 -6.56 -5.14 -7.61
CA GLY A 26 -7.04 -5.39 -8.98
C GLY A 26 -6.27 -6.50 -9.70
N HIS A 27 -4.97 -6.59 -9.47
CA HIS A 27 -4.13 -7.65 -10.04
C HIS A 27 -4.33 -9.00 -9.37
N MET A 28 -4.49 -9.01 -8.03
CA MET A 28 -4.71 -10.24 -7.27
C MET A 28 -6.03 -10.91 -7.65
N ILE A 29 -7.11 -10.12 -7.84
CA ILE A 29 -8.40 -10.62 -8.33
C ILE A 29 -8.23 -11.29 -9.70
N LEU A 30 -7.63 -10.60 -10.69
CA LEU A 30 -7.40 -11.17 -12.02
C LEU A 30 -6.51 -12.41 -11.96
N LEU A 31 -5.47 -12.38 -11.15
CA LEU A 31 -4.55 -13.50 -11.02
C LEU A 31 -5.24 -14.73 -10.42
N ASN A 32 -6.10 -14.53 -9.41
CA ASN A 32 -6.82 -15.62 -8.77
C ASN A 32 -7.85 -16.26 -9.72
N GLU A 33 -8.48 -15.48 -10.59
CA GLU A 33 -9.38 -16.03 -11.61
C GLU A 33 -8.65 -16.90 -12.65
N ILE A 34 -7.49 -16.43 -13.12
CA ILE A 34 -6.68 -17.16 -14.12
C ILE A 34 -6.01 -18.37 -13.49
N MET A 35 -5.57 -18.22 -12.24
CA MET A 35 -4.73 -19.22 -11.56
C MET A 35 -5.13 -19.37 -10.08
N PRO A 36 -6.34 -19.89 -9.80
CA PRO A 36 -6.83 -19.96 -8.43
C PRO A 36 -5.94 -20.82 -7.54
N LEU A 37 -5.65 -20.34 -6.33
CA LEU A 37 -5.03 -21.13 -5.28
C LEU A 37 -6.02 -22.16 -4.76
N LYS A 38 -5.62 -23.43 -4.67
CA LYS A 38 -6.43 -24.50 -4.08
C LYS A 38 -6.35 -24.48 -2.56
N VAL A 39 -6.97 -23.50 -1.96
CA VAL A 39 -7.06 -23.27 -0.52
C VAL A 39 -8.49 -22.94 -0.14
N SER A 40 -8.80 -22.84 1.15
CA SER A 40 -10.13 -22.37 1.58
C SER A 40 -10.32 -20.87 1.28
N ASP A 41 -11.55 -20.43 1.03
CA ASP A 41 -11.86 -19.01 0.79
C ASP A 41 -11.45 -18.15 1.99
N ALA A 42 -11.64 -18.66 3.20
CA ALA A 42 -11.21 -18.00 4.43
C ALA A 42 -9.69 -17.81 4.47
N PHE A 43 -8.91 -18.82 4.03
CA PHE A 43 -7.46 -18.66 3.95
C PHE A 43 -7.07 -17.68 2.84
N TYR A 44 -7.70 -17.73 1.67
CA TYR A 44 -7.39 -16.81 0.58
C TYR A 44 -7.63 -15.36 0.97
N SER A 45 -8.78 -15.05 1.59
CA SER A 45 -9.09 -13.69 2.10
C SER A 45 -8.05 -13.20 3.12
N MET A 46 -7.55 -14.09 3.99
CA MET A 46 -6.46 -13.76 4.90
C MET A 46 -5.13 -13.60 4.17
N PHE A 47 -4.81 -14.48 3.21
CA PHE A 47 -3.57 -14.51 2.45
C PHE A 47 -3.34 -13.20 1.68
N GLU A 48 -4.37 -12.67 0.99
CA GLU A 48 -4.28 -11.41 0.23
C GLU A 48 -3.82 -10.22 1.09
N VAL A 49 -4.19 -10.21 2.37
CA VAL A 49 -3.82 -9.14 3.30
C VAL A 49 -2.48 -9.42 3.97
N VAL A 50 -2.26 -10.66 4.42
CA VAL A 50 -1.08 -11.00 5.22
C VAL A 50 0.19 -11.10 4.35
N ILE A 51 0.09 -11.43 3.07
CA ILE A 51 1.23 -11.43 2.13
C ILE A 51 1.92 -10.05 2.07
N GLN A 52 1.17 -8.98 2.30
CA GLN A 52 1.66 -7.60 2.36
C GLN A 52 2.70 -7.38 3.46
N LEU A 53 2.71 -8.20 4.52
CA LEU A 53 3.77 -8.14 5.54
C LEU A 53 5.16 -8.36 4.94
N GLY A 54 5.27 -9.25 3.96
CA GLY A 54 6.52 -9.40 3.20
C GLY A 54 6.92 -8.10 2.51
N ALA A 55 5.97 -7.47 1.83
CA ALA A 55 6.20 -6.22 1.12
C ALA A 55 6.64 -5.08 2.05
N ILE A 56 5.96 -4.85 3.20
CA ILE A 56 6.33 -3.77 4.13
C ILE A 56 7.69 -3.97 4.79
N MET A 57 8.14 -5.20 4.96
CA MET A 57 9.50 -5.46 5.47
C MET A 57 10.59 -4.88 4.56
N ALA A 58 10.34 -4.80 3.25
CA ALA A 58 11.25 -4.14 2.31
C ALA A 58 11.38 -2.64 2.61
N VAL A 59 10.27 -1.96 2.94
CA VAL A 59 10.31 -0.55 3.36
C VAL A 59 11.09 -0.39 4.65
N VAL A 60 10.80 -1.22 5.65
CA VAL A 60 11.49 -1.15 6.95
C VAL A 60 13.01 -1.29 6.77
N ILE A 61 13.46 -2.22 5.92
CA ILE A 61 14.89 -2.44 5.68
C ILE A 61 15.51 -1.30 4.86
N LEU A 62 14.87 -0.88 3.76
CA LEU A 62 15.42 0.15 2.88
C LEU A 62 15.48 1.52 3.55
N PHE A 63 14.52 1.82 4.40
CA PHE A 63 14.39 3.11 5.07
C PHE A 63 14.65 3.03 6.58
N TRP A 64 15.37 1.99 7.04
CA TRP A 64 15.64 1.77 8.46
C TRP A 64 16.12 3.01 9.19
N HIS A 65 17.06 3.74 8.62
CA HIS A 65 17.63 4.94 9.24
C HIS A 65 16.64 6.11 9.35
N GLN A 66 15.58 6.12 8.55
CA GLN A 66 14.52 7.13 8.56
C GLN A 66 13.34 6.73 9.43
N LEU A 67 13.22 5.44 9.77
CA LEU A 67 12.10 4.89 10.54
C LEU A 67 12.50 4.54 11.98
N TRP A 68 13.78 4.20 12.22
CA TRP A 68 14.24 3.78 13.54
C TRP A 68 14.59 4.99 14.43
N PRO A 69 13.80 5.24 15.53
CA PRO A 69 13.89 6.48 16.30
C PRO A 69 15.00 6.49 17.36
N PHE A 70 15.83 5.44 17.44
CA PHE A 70 16.84 5.34 18.48
C PHE A 70 18.27 5.30 17.93
N GLY A 71 19.23 5.89 18.65
CA GLY A 71 20.66 5.88 18.36
C GLY A 71 21.28 7.26 18.23
N LYS A 72 22.58 7.38 18.55
CA LYS A 72 23.33 8.65 18.44
C LYS A 72 23.69 8.99 16.99
N LYS A 73 24.00 7.97 16.17
CA LYS A 73 24.43 8.17 14.80
C LYS A 73 23.32 8.82 13.97
N ASN A 74 23.66 9.93 13.30
CA ASN A 74 22.73 10.72 12.48
C ASN A 74 21.52 11.29 13.26
N ASN A 75 21.64 11.50 14.58
CA ASN A 75 20.61 12.18 15.35
C ASN A 75 20.73 13.69 15.14
N LYS A 76 19.78 14.26 14.36
CA LYS A 76 19.73 15.68 14.01
C LYS A 76 18.99 16.51 15.05
N GLU A 77 18.01 15.91 15.71
CA GLU A 77 17.19 16.54 16.74
C GLU A 77 17.10 15.58 17.95
N PRO A 78 18.10 15.53 18.84
CA PRO A 78 18.01 14.72 20.05
C PRO A 78 16.93 15.28 21.00
N LEU A 79 16.21 14.39 21.68
CA LEU A 79 15.20 14.79 22.67
C LEU A 79 15.83 15.57 23.85
N ALA A 80 17.08 15.26 24.20
CA ALA A 80 17.87 15.98 25.19
C ALA A 80 19.36 15.92 24.80
N GLU A 81 20.15 16.89 25.25
CA GLU A 81 21.59 16.99 24.95
C GLU A 81 22.42 15.86 25.58
N SER A 82 21.95 15.29 26.70
CA SER A 82 22.64 14.24 27.45
C SER A 82 21.71 13.15 27.97
N GLY A 83 22.29 12.07 28.52
CA GLY A 83 21.54 10.95 29.06
C GLY A 83 20.81 10.11 27.98
N ALA A 84 19.74 9.44 28.38
CA ALA A 84 18.92 8.60 27.50
C ALA A 84 18.26 9.39 26.35
N GLY A 85 17.89 10.64 26.58
CA GLY A 85 17.29 11.52 25.57
C GLY A 85 18.19 11.83 24.39
N ALA A 86 19.53 11.78 24.56
CA ALA A 86 20.48 11.96 23.46
C ALA A 86 20.44 10.81 22.42
N TYR A 87 19.88 9.67 22.77
CA TYR A 87 19.68 8.53 21.86
C TYR A 87 18.33 8.55 21.16
N VAL A 88 17.41 9.45 21.52
CA VAL A 88 16.07 9.56 20.94
C VAL A 88 16.11 10.58 19.80
N LYS A 89 15.73 10.16 18.61
CA LYS A 89 15.63 10.99 17.40
C LYS A 89 14.23 11.59 17.33
N TRP A 90 14.07 12.81 17.79
CA TRP A 90 12.77 13.45 17.92
C TRP A 90 12.11 13.77 16.56
N ASP A 91 12.91 14.06 15.54
CA ASP A 91 12.46 14.21 14.16
C ASP A 91 11.73 12.96 13.62
N ILE A 92 12.24 11.76 13.96
CA ILE A 92 11.61 10.49 13.58
C ILE A 92 10.33 10.25 14.39
N PHE A 93 10.31 10.58 15.68
CA PHE A 93 9.06 10.49 16.46
C PHE A 93 7.98 11.43 15.93
N LYS A 94 8.34 12.68 15.56
CA LYS A 94 7.40 13.60 14.88
C LYS A 94 6.83 12.98 13.61
N LEU A 95 7.68 12.35 12.78
CA LEU A 95 7.24 11.64 11.57
C LEU A 95 6.24 10.52 11.91
N TRP A 96 6.52 9.70 12.92
CA TRP A 96 5.61 8.65 13.36
C TRP A 96 4.27 9.20 13.85
N PHE A 97 4.25 10.32 14.57
CA PHE A 97 2.99 10.96 14.98
C PHE A 97 2.18 11.45 13.78
N HIS A 98 2.82 12.02 12.74
CA HIS A 98 2.13 12.39 11.50
C HIS A 98 1.56 11.15 10.78
N ILE A 99 2.31 10.05 10.73
CA ILE A 99 1.86 8.78 10.15
C ILE A 99 0.64 8.25 10.92
N LEU A 100 0.68 8.24 12.25
CA LEU A 100 -0.45 7.81 13.07
C LEU A 100 -1.71 8.65 12.82
N VAL A 101 -1.57 9.98 12.69
CA VAL A 101 -2.70 10.87 12.32
C VAL A 101 -3.28 10.47 10.95
N SER A 102 -2.43 10.11 9.98
CA SER A 102 -2.90 9.63 8.67
C SER A 102 -3.57 8.26 8.73
N CYS A 103 -3.25 7.43 9.73
CA CYS A 103 -3.89 6.12 9.91
C CYS A 103 -5.33 6.23 10.45
N VAL A 104 -5.61 7.25 11.28
CA VAL A 104 -6.86 7.35 12.07
C VAL A 104 -8.13 7.24 11.21
N PRO A 105 -8.32 7.99 10.10
CA PRO A 105 -9.56 7.93 9.33
C PRO A 105 -9.87 6.52 8.81
N ALA A 106 -8.87 5.88 8.19
CA ALA A 106 -9.02 4.54 7.62
C ALA A 106 -9.15 3.45 8.72
N ALA A 107 -8.46 3.62 9.86
CA ALA A 107 -8.55 2.67 10.97
C ALA A 107 -9.93 2.67 11.61
N ILE A 108 -10.54 3.85 11.84
CA ILE A 108 -11.89 3.95 12.40
C ILE A 108 -12.89 3.24 11.48
N VAL A 109 -12.87 3.54 10.19
CA VAL A 109 -13.84 2.98 9.25
C VAL A 109 -13.57 1.49 8.99
N GLY A 110 -12.31 1.08 8.85
CA GLY A 110 -11.96 -0.32 8.64
C GLY A 110 -12.29 -1.21 9.84
N ILE A 111 -12.09 -0.74 11.08
CA ILE A 111 -12.44 -1.54 12.28
C ILE A 111 -13.96 -1.64 12.46
N LEU A 112 -14.71 -0.57 12.19
CA LEU A 112 -16.14 -0.53 12.47
C LEU A 112 -17.00 -1.12 11.35
N PHE A 113 -16.55 -1.08 10.09
CA PHE A 113 -17.37 -1.35 8.91
C PHE A 113 -16.74 -2.32 7.92
N ASP A 114 -15.62 -3.01 8.26
CA ASP A 114 -14.88 -3.91 7.36
C ASP A 114 -15.80 -4.89 6.60
N GLU A 115 -16.64 -5.62 7.33
CA GLU A 115 -17.53 -6.64 6.75
C GLU A 115 -18.61 -6.03 5.83
N GLN A 116 -19.17 -4.87 6.23
CA GLN A 116 -20.20 -4.18 5.44
C GLN A 116 -19.59 -3.61 4.14
N LEU A 117 -18.39 -3.03 4.23
CA LEU A 117 -17.69 -2.47 3.07
C LEU A 117 -17.24 -3.56 2.11
N GLU A 118 -16.73 -4.68 2.64
CA GLU A 118 -16.36 -5.85 1.84
C GLU A 118 -17.59 -6.39 1.10
N ALA A 119 -18.72 -6.60 1.77
CA ALA A 119 -19.96 -7.08 1.15
C ALA A 119 -20.54 -6.13 0.08
N MET A 120 -20.38 -4.81 0.24
CA MET A 120 -20.94 -3.83 -0.69
C MET A 120 -20.03 -3.54 -1.88
N PHE A 121 -18.73 -3.46 -1.66
CA PHE A 121 -17.80 -2.89 -2.64
C PHE A 121 -16.76 -3.87 -3.18
N TYR A 122 -16.57 -5.05 -2.57
CA TYR A 122 -15.58 -6.02 -3.04
C TYR A 122 -16.13 -6.82 -4.23
N ASN A 123 -16.21 -6.14 -5.38
CA ASN A 123 -16.65 -6.71 -6.65
C ASN A 123 -15.85 -6.10 -7.81
N TYR A 124 -15.79 -6.81 -8.94
CA TYR A 124 -14.99 -6.41 -10.09
C TYR A 124 -15.41 -5.06 -10.69
N THR A 125 -16.69 -4.71 -10.60
CA THR A 125 -17.22 -3.43 -11.12
C THR A 125 -16.65 -2.26 -10.33
N THR A 126 -16.72 -2.32 -9.01
CA THR A 126 -16.11 -1.30 -8.13
C THR A 126 -14.61 -1.18 -8.37
N VAL A 127 -13.91 -2.31 -8.41
CA VAL A 127 -12.46 -2.33 -8.67
C VAL A 127 -12.12 -1.65 -9.99
N ALA A 128 -12.83 -2.00 -11.06
CA ALA A 128 -12.58 -1.43 -12.39
C ALA A 128 -12.89 0.07 -12.46
N ILE A 129 -14.02 0.50 -11.90
CA ILE A 129 -14.39 1.92 -11.87
C ILE A 129 -13.34 2.72 -11.09
N MET A 130 -12.90 2.24 -9.93
CA MET A 130 -11.90 2.94 -9.11
C MET A 130 -10.50 2.93 -9.75
N LEU A 131 -10.13 1.89 -10.48
CA LEU A 131 -8.94 1.88 -11.31
C LEU A 131 -8.99 3.02 -12.33
N ILE A 132 -10.09 3.18 -13.05
CA ILE A 132 -10.26 4.22 -14.08
C ILE A 132 -10.28 5.61 -13.45
N ILE A 133 -11.07 5.82 -12.40
CA ILE A 133 -11.18 7.13 -11.72
C ILE A 133 -9.82 7.61 -11.22
N PHE A 134 -9.08 6.77 -10.50
CA PHE A 134 -7.76 7.14 -10.00
C PHE A 134 -6.69 7.16 -11.09
N GLY A 135 -6.86 6.40 -12.17
CA GLY A 135 -6.05 6.55 -13.38
C GLY A 135 -6.18 7.95 -13.99
N ILE A 136 -7.41 8.42 -14.17
CA ILE A 136 -7.72 9.79 -14.64
C ILE A 136 -7.20 10.82 -13.65
N ALA A 137 -7.40 10.60 -12.33
CA ALA A 137 -6.92 11.52 -11.30
C ALA A 137 -5.40 11.73 -11.37
N PHE A 138 -4.61 10.67 -11.58
CA PHE A 138 -3.16 10.78 -11.78
C PHE A 138 -2.82 11.67 -12.97
N ILE A 139 -3.47 11.46 -14.11
CA ILE A 139 -3.21 12.24 -15.33
C ILE A 139 -3.55 13.71 -15.12
N ILE A 140 -4.70 14.00 -14.51
CA ILE A 140 -5.16 15.38 -14.22
C ILE A 140 -4.19 16.06 -13.27
N VAL A 141 -3.88 15.43 -12.11
CA VAL A 141 -3.05 16.04 -11.08
C VAL A 141 -1.64 16.32 -11.59
N GLU A 142 -1.04 15.38 -12.30
CA GLU A 142 0.30 15.58 -12.89
C GLU A 142 0.29 16.66 -13.99
N THR A 143 -0.77 16.75 -14.76
CA THR A 143 -0.90 17.80 -15.77
C THR A 143 -1.06 19.18 -15.12
N MET A 144 -1.87 19.30 -14.09
CA MET A 144 -2.08 20.56 -13.35
C MET A 144 -0.82 21.04 -12.59
N HIS A 145 0.07 20.12 -12.23
CA HIS A 145 1.31 20.42 -11.49
C HIS A 145 2.54 20.54 -12.40
N HIS A 146 2.39 20.31 -13.71
CA HIS A 146 3.49 20.44 -14.66
C HIS A 146 4.09 21.85 -14.61
N GLY A 147 5.40 21.94 -14.44
CA GLY A 147 6.14 23.21 -14.32
C GLY A 147 5.98 23.94 -12.99
N LYS A 148 5.13 23.51 -12.08
CA LYS A 148 4.96 24.15 -10.77
C LYS A 148 5.97 23.62 -9.75
N LYS A 149 6.49 24.52 -8.92
CA LYS A 149 7.36 24.12 -7.80
C LYS A 149 6.52 23.57 -6.65
N PRO A 150 6.83 22.37 -6.13
CA PRO A 150 6.12 21.81 -4.98
C PRO A 150 6.35 22.67 -3.72
N LYS A 151 5.31 22.78 -2.88
CA LYS A 151 5.35 23.52 -1.61
C LYS A 151 6.14 22.75 -0.54
N VAL A 152 6.00 21.43 -0.51
CA VAL A 152 6.66 20.53 0.45
C VAL A 152 7.66 19.65 -0.28
N ARG A 153 8.96 19.78 0.06
CA ARG A 153 10.07 19.09 -0.59
C ARG A 153 10.85 18.14 0.32
N HIS A 154 10.49 18.12 1.60
CA HIS A 154 11.13 17.29 2.63
C HIS A 154 10.04 16.72 3.54
N LEU A 155 10.25 15.53 4.09
CA LEU A 155 9.33 14.89 5.04
C LEU A 155 9.03 15.76 6.26
N THR A 156 10.03 16.52 6.73
CA THR A 156 9.87 17.47 7.84
C THR A 156 8.90 18.64 7.56
N GLY A 157 8.55 18.86 6.29
CA GLY A 157 7.56 19.88 5.90
C GLY A 157 6.11 19.38 5.96
N ILE A 158 5.89 18.09 6.25
CA ILE A 158 4.55 17.53 6.43
C ILE A 158 4.03 17.97 7.80
N THR A 159 2.90 18.67 7.80
CA THR A 159 2.21 19.10 9.01
C THR A 159 1.11 18.10 9.39
N TYR A 160 0.61 18.15 10.64
CA TYR A 160 -0.54 17.34 11.07
C TYR A 160 -1.77 17.53 10.17
N LYS A 161 -2.00 18.75 9.69
CA LYS A 161 -3.09 19.04 8.75
C LYS A 161 -2.90 18.31 7.42
N LEU A 162 -1.70 18.32 6.86
CA LEU A 162 -1.39 17.59 5.62
C LEU A 162 -1.49 16.08 5.84
N ALA A 163 -0.96 15.58 6.95
CA ALA A 163 -1.04 14.18 7.34
C ALA A 163 -2.50 13.71 7.44
N PHE A 164 -3.38 14.49 8.08
CA PHE A 164 -4.80 14.19 8.17
C PHE A 164 -5.47 14.13 6.79
N TYR A 165 -5.21 15.10 5.90
CA TYR A 165 -5.77 15.06 4.55
C TYR A 165 -5.25 13.87 3.73
N ILE A 166 -3.98 13.50 3.85
CA ILE A 166 -3.47 12.26 3.22
C ILE A 166 -4.22 11.05 3.78
N GLY A 167 -4.51 11.03 5.09
CA GLY A 167 -5.34 10.01 5.73
C GLY A 167 -6.76 9.93 5.17
N LEU A 168 -7.38 11.06 4.80
CA LEU A 168 -8.69 11.05 4.12
C LEU A 168 -8.61 10.46 2.71
N PHE A 169 -7.54 10.70 1.96
CA PHE A 169 -7.31 9.99 0.69
C PHE A 169 -7.08 8.50 0.91
N GLN A 170 -6.36 8.09 1.97
CA GLN A 170 -6.22 6.69 2.34
C GLN A 170 -7.57 6.05 2.68
N LEU A 171 -8.47 6.79 3.35
CA LEU A 171 -9.82 6.31 3.67
C LEU A 171 -10.61 5.94 2.40
N ILE A 172 -10.46 6.69 1.30
CA ILE A 172 -11.11 6.34 0.02
C ILE A 172 -10.64 4.95 -0.44
N ALA A 173 -9.35 4.66 -0.29
CA ALA A 173 -8.80 3.35 -0.65
C ALA A 173 -9.21 2.22 0.31
N ALA A 174 -9.50 2.54 1.57
CA ALA A 174 -10.03 1.58 2.53
C ALA A 174 -11.49 1.22 2.27
N ILE A 175 -12.28 2.17 1.73
CA ILE A 175 -13.70 1.96 1.40
C ILE A 175 -13.87 1.27 0.04
N PHE A 176 -13.11 1.71 -0.98
CA PHE A 176 -13.30 1.28 -2.36
C PHE A 176 -12.11 0.47 -2.86
N PRO A 177 -12.23 -0.86 -2.98
CA PRO A 177 -11.20 -1.71 -3.57
C PRO A 177 -10.91 -1.28 -5.02
N GLY A 178 -9.69 -1.51 -5.47
CA GLY A 178 -9.25 -1.01 -6.79
C GLY A 178 -8.66 0.40 -6.77
N THR A 179 -8.99 1.21 -5.75
CA THR A 179 -8.43 2.57 -5.59
C THR A 179 -6.91 2.56 -5.49
N SER A 180 -6.31 1.55 -4.89
CA SER A 180 -4.92 1.48 -4.45
C SER A 180 -4.61 2.45 -3.31
N ARG A 181 -4.16 1.93 -2.18
CA ARG A 181 -3.73 2.75 -1.05
C ARG A 181 -2.62 3.72 -1.46
N SER A 182 -1.56 3.19 -2.10
CA SER A 182 -0.45 4.02 -2.59
C SER A 182 -0.92 5.01 -3.65
N GLY A 183 -1.83 4.61 -4.55
CA GLY A 183 -2.40 5.50 -5.54
C GLY A 183 -3.15 6.68 -4.94
N ALA A 184 -4.06 6.44 -4.01
CA ALA A 184 -4.86 7.47 -3.36
C ALA A 184 -4.00 8.45 -2.54
N THR A 185 -3.09 7.94 -1.73
CA THR A 185 -2.23 8.78 -0.88
C THR A 185 -1.24 9.62 -1.69
N ILE A 186 -0.69 9.08 -2.79
CA ILE A 186 0.17 9.85 -3.70
C ILE A 186 -0.63 10.94 -4.41
N VAL A 187 -1.80 10.63 -4.99
CA VAL A 187 -2.67 11.63 -5.63
C VAL A 187 -3.03 12.73 -4.64
N GLY A 188 -3.47 12.36 -3.43
CA GLY A 188 -3.78 13.31 -2.38
C GLY A 188 -2.60 14.20 -2.01
N ALA A 189 -1.42 13.62 -1.81
CA ALA A 189 -0.21 14.36 -1.49
C ALA A 189 0.19 15.34 -2.61
N LEU A 190 0.08 14.93 -3.87
CA LEU A 190 0.34 15.80 -5.02
C LEU A 190 -0.65 16.97 -5.07
N ILE A 191 -1.95 16.73 -4.88
CA ILE A 191 -2.99 17.80 -4.80
C ILE A 191 -2.63 18.82 -3.72
N LEU A 192 -2.13 18.36 -2.58
CA LEU A 192 -1.71 19.21 -1.46
C LEU A 192 -0.39 19.96 -1.72
N GLY A 193 0.25 19.75 -2.87
CA GLY A 193 1.49 20.41 -3.28
C GLY A 193 2.76 19.78 -2.71
N ILE A 194 2.71 18.52 -2.30
CA ILE A 194 3.87 17.74 -1.85
C ILE A 194 4.62 17.22 -3.09
N SER A 195 5.94 17.20 -3.06
CA SER A 195 6.76 16.70 -4.16
C SER A 195 6.56 15.19 -4.36
N ARG A 196 6.75 14.68 -5.60
CA ARG A 196 6.61 13.27 -5.96
C ARG A 196 7.40 12.34 -5.04
N THR A 197 8.67 12.68 -4.79
CA THR A 197 9.55 11.89 -3.93
C THR A 197 9.03 11.81 -2.49
N VAL A 198 8.67 12.96 -1.89
CA VAL A 198 8.13 13.00 -0.53
C VAL A 198 6.77 12.32 -0.43
N ALA A 199 5.91 12.46 -1.45
CA ALA A 199 4.63 11.78 -1.53
C ALA A 199 4.79 10.25 -1.51
N ALA A 200 5.72 9.72 -2.32
CA ALA A 200 6.02 8.29 -2.35
C ALA A 200 6.65 7.80 -1.03
N GLU A 201 7.67 8.49 -0.51
CA GLU A 201 8.32 8.13 0.78
C GLU A 201 7.29 8.10 1.92
N TYR A 202 6.48 9.16 2.06
CA TYR A 202 5.47 9.23 3.10
C TYR A 202 4.41 8.13 2.96
N THR A 203 3.98 7.84 1.73
CA THR A 203 3.06 6.74 1.41
C THR A 203 3.64 5.38 1.82
N PHE A 204 4.93 5.14 1.59
CA PHE A 204 5.61 3.91 2.01
C PHE A 204 5.68 3.78 3.53
N PHE A 205 6.00 4.86 4.23
CA PHE A 205 6.05 4.85 5.69
C PHE A 205 4.67 4.65 6.31
N LEU A 206 3.65 5.27 5.72
CA LEU A 206 2.26 5.08 6.12
C LEU A 206 1.78 3.63 5.93
N ALA A 207 2.32 2.92 4.92
CA ALA A 207 2.03 1.51 4.68
C ALA A 207 2.38 0.63 5.89
N VAL A 208 3.49 0.92 6.56
CA VAL A 208 4.03 0.06 7.62
C VAL A 208 3.00 -0.20 8.74
N PRO A 209 2.48 0.82 9.45
CA PRO A 209 1.49 0.57 10.51
C PRO A 209 0.13 0.10 9.97
N VAL A 210 -0.31 0.59 8.81
CA VAL A 210 -1.62 0.25 8.25
C VAL A 210 -1.69 -1.21 7.84
N MET A 211 -0.72 -1.68 7.05
CA MET A 211 -0.70 -3.07 6.57
C MET A 211 -0.36 -4.04 7.70
N PHE A 212 0.50 -3.64 8.64
CA PHE A 212 0.76 -4.44 9.83
C PHE A 212 -0.51 -4.62 10.65
N GLY A 213 -1.26 -3.53 10.91
CA GLY A 213 -2.52 -3.58 11.65
C GLY A 213 -3.59 -4.41 10.94
N ALA A 214 -3.77 -4.23 9.63
CA ALA A 214 -4.71 -5.00 8.83
C ALA A 214 -4.37 -6.51 8.81
N SER A 215 -3.08 -6.83 8.63
CA SER A 215 -2.61 -8.22 8.63
C SER A 215 -2.77 -8.88 10.00
N LEU A 216 -2.51 -8.14 11.08
CA LEU A 216 -2.72 -8.63 12.44
C LEU A 216 -4.20 -8.92 12.70
N LEU A 217 -5.10 -8.03 12.29
CA LEU A 217 -6.54 -8.19 12.44
C LEU A 217 -7.08 -9.38 11.64
N LYS A 218 -6.79 -9.44 10.33
CA LYS A 218 -7.26 -10.54 9.45
C LYS A 218 -6.63 -11.88 9.85
N GLY A 219 -5.34 -11.90 10.17
CA GLY A 219 -4.66 -13.11 10.64
C GLY A 219 -5.21 -13.62 11.97
N ALA A 220 -5.46 -12.74 12.94
CA ALA A 220 -6.08 -13.12 14.21
C ALA A 220 -7.50 -13.63 14.03
N LYS A 221 -8.35 -12.93 13.24
CA LYS A 221 -9.70 -13.42 12.91
C LYS A 221 -9.65 -14.81 12.28
N PHE A 222 -8.75 -15.05 11.32
CA PHE A 222 -8.60 -16.36 10.69
C PHE A 222 -8.24 -17.44 11.71
N LEU A 223 -7.23 -17.23 12.53
CA LEU A 223 -6.76 -18.23 13.52
C LEU A 223 -7.76 -18.50 14.66
N MET A 224 -8.68 -17.56 14.95
CA MET A 224 -9.73 -17.78 15.94
C MET A 224 -10.86 -18.71 15.42
N HIS A 225 -11.09 -18.75 14.11
CA HIS A 225 -12.22 -19.48 13.53
C HIS A 225 -11.80 -20.64 12.62
N ASN A 226 -10.53 -20.69 12.22
CA ASN A 226 -10.00 -21.67 11.28
C ASN A 226 -8.64 -22.21 11.76
N SER A 227 -8.28 -23.40 11.30
CA SER A 227 -6.96 -23.97 11.46
C SER A 227 -6.17 -23.89 10.17
N MET A 228 -4.93 -23.44 10.23
CA MET A 228 -4.04 -23.37 9.07
C MET A 228 -3.39 -24.73 8.84
N THR A 229 -3.48 -25.25 7.65
CA THR A 229 -2.75 -26.46 7.24
C THR A 229 -1.27 -26.16 7.02
N SER A 230 -0.40 -27.16 7.10
CA SER A 230 1.03 -27.00 6.82
C SER A 230 1.31 -26.48 5.41
N MET A 231 0.46 -26.86 4.43
CA MET A 231 0.57 -26.38 3.05
C MET A 231 0.20 -24.92 2.93
N GLU A 232 -0.87 -24.47 3.56
CA GLU A 232 -1.28 -23.06 3.60
C GLU A 232 -0.22 -22.18 4.29
N GLY A 233 0.33 -22.64 5.39
CA GLY A 233 1.45 -21.96 6.05
C GLY A 233 2.68 -21.81 5.15
N MET A 234 2.99 -22.82 4.35
CA MET A 234 4.09 -22.78 3.39
C MET A 234 3.79 -21.81 2.22
N ILE A 235 2.56 -21.81 1.68
CA ILE A 235 2.09 -20.89 0.65
C ILE A 235 2.24 -19.45 1.13
N LEU A 236 1.77 -19.15 2.35
CA LEU A 236 1.88 -17.82 2.94
C LEU A 236 3.33 -17.39 3.12
N LEU A 237 4.17 -18.23 3.71
CA LEU A 237 5.57 -17.92 3.96
C LEU A 237 6.35 -17.65 2.66
N ILE A 238 6.15 -18.50 1.64
CA ILE A 238 6.80 -18.33 0.34
C ILE A 238 6.30 -17.08 -0.37
N GLY A 239 4.98 -16.84 -0.38
CA GLY A 239 4.40 -15.63 -0.93
C GLY A 239 4.98 -14.37 -0.29
N MET A 240 5.04 -14.30 1.04
CA MET A 240 5.63 -13.20 1.79
C MET A 240 7.13 -13.00 1.48
N LEU A 241 7.90 -14.08 1.42
CA LEU A 241 9.34 -13.99 1.13
C LEU A 241 9.59 -13.45 -0.28
N VAL A 242 8.83 -13.93 -1.27
CA VAL A 242 8.95 -13.48 -2.66
C VAL A 242 8.48 -12.01 -2.77
N ALA A 243 7.35 -11.66 -2.15
CA ALA A 243 6.87 -10.28 -2.10
C ALA A 243 7.91 -9.34 -1.48
N PHE A 244 8.59 -9.76 -0.41
CA PHE A 244 9.69 -9.02 0.19
C PHE A 244 10.85 -8.77 -0.78
N ILE A 245 11.35 -9.83 -1.42
CA ILE A 245 12.50 -9.74 -2.34
C ILE A 245 12.17 -8.85 -3.53
N VAL A 246 11.01 -9.03 -4.14
CA VAL A 246 10.55 -8.24 -5.28
C VAL A 246 10.34 -6.78 -4.88
N SER A 247 9.75 -6.53 -3.72
CA SER A 247 9.54 -5.18 -3.18
C SER A 247 10.84 -4.40 -2.98
N LEU A 248 11.93 -5.05 -2.54
CA LEU A 248 13.24 -4.40 -2.42
C LEU A 248 13.71 -3.81 -3.76
N VAL A 249 13.48 -4.53 -4.85
CA VAL A 249 13.85 -4.08 -6.20
C VAL A 249 12.91 -2.98 -6.70
N VAL A 250 11.60 -3.20 -6.56
CA VAL A 250 10.57 -2.30 -7.09
C VAL A 250 10.56 -0.94 -6.39
N ILE A 251 10.73 -0.90 -5.07
CA ILE A 251 10.82 0.37 -4.32
C ILE A 251 12.03 1.19 -4.80
N LYS A 252 13.21 0.57 -4.94
CA LYS A 252 14.40 1.25 -5.47
C LYS A 252 14.17 1.77 -6.88
N PHE A 253 13.57 0.94 -7.74
CA PHE A 253 13.22 1.32 -9.11
C PHE A 253 12.27 2.53 -9.11
N LEU A 254 11.17 2.47 -8.37
CA LEU A 254 10.18 3.55 -8.33
C LEU A 254 10.79 4.85 -7.81
N MET A 255 11.57 4.80 -6.73
CA MET A 255 12.24 6.00 -6.18
C MET A 255 13.24 6.62 -7.19
N GLY A 256 13.90 5.80 -7.99
CA GLY A 256 14.73 6.27 -9.11
C GLY A 256 13.92 6.88 -10.25
N TYR A 257 12.80 6.23 -10.62
CA TYR A 257 11.93 6.62 -11.71
C TYR A 257 11.28 7.99 -11.48
N ILE A 258 10.66 8.20 -10.31
CA ILE A 258 9.89 9.42 -9.98
C ILE A 258 10.77 10.68 -9.83
N LYS A 259 12.08 10.53 -9.72
CA LYS A 259 13.01 11.66 -9.75
C LYS A 259 13.10 12.31 -11.13
N LYS A 260 12.83 11.55 -12.19
CA LYS A 260 13.01 11.96 -13.59
C LYS A 260 11.69 11.98 -14.38
N HIS A 261 10.67 11.25 -13.92
CA HIS A 261 9.41 11.04 -14.61
C HIS A 261 8.23 11.40 -13.69
N ASP A 262 7.06 11.56 -14.32
CA ASP A 262 5.79 11.76 -13.60
C ASP A 262 5.02 10.42 -13.42
N PHE A 263 3.88 10.49 -12.72
CA PHE A 263 3.03 9.32 -12.47
C PHE A 263 2.01 9.04 -13.60
N LYS A 264 2.00 9.79 -14.71
CA LYS A 264 1.00 9.61 -15.77
C LYS A 264 0.99 8.21 -16.39
N VAL A 265 2.17 7.58 -16.51
CA VAL A 265 2.26 6.21 -17.05
C VAL A 265 1.44 5.23 -16.20
N PHE A 266 1.46 5.37 -14.88
CA PHE A 266 0.65 4.54 -13.99
C PHE A 266 -0.85 4.88 -14.10
N GLY A 267 -1.17 6.15 -14.39
CA GLY A 267 -2.54 6.57 -14.70
C GLY A 267 -3.09 5.86 -15.93
N TRP A 268 -2.37 5.88 -17.03
CA TRP A 268 -2.74 5.17 -18.26
C TRP A 268 -2.85 3.66 -18.06
N TYR A 269 -1.87 3.06 -17.38
CA TYR A 269 -1.90 1.64 -17.05
C TYR A 269 -3.18 1.26 -16.29
N ARG A 270 -3.57 2.04 -15.28
CA ARG A 270 -4.79 1.81 -14.47
C ARG A 270 -6.06 1.88 -15.31
N ILE A 271 -6.15 2.86 -16.23
CA ILE A 271 -7.31 2.99 -17.13
C ILE A 271 -7.43 1.75 -18.00
N VAL A 272 -6.34 1.32 -18.63
CA VAL A 272 -6.31 0.12 -19.47
C VAL A 272 -6.69 -1.13 -18.66
N LEU A 273 -6.09 -1.30 -17.47
CA LEU A 273 -6.40 -2.42 -16.59
C LEU A 273 -7.88 -2.41 -16.17
N GLY A 274 -8.42 -1.25 -15.79
CA GLY A 274 -9.83 -1.12 -15.42
C GLY A 274 -10.79 -1.48 -16.56
N ILE A 275 -10.46 -1.08 -17.80
CA ILE A 275 -11.23 -1.47 -18.98
C ILE A 275 -11.16 -3.00 -19.19
N ILE A 276 -9.99 -3.61 -19.06
CA ILE A 276 -9.82 -5.07 -19.16
C ILE A 276 -10.66 -5.78 -18.10
N VAL A 277 -10.62 -5.32 -16.84
CA VAL A 277 -11.43 -5.90 -15.75
C VAL A 277 -12.92 -5.81 -16.08
N LEU A 278 -13.43 -4.67 -16.60
CA LEU A 278 -14.83 -4.55 -17.01
C LEU A 278 -15.19 -5.52 -18.13
N ILE A 279 -14.35 -5.61 -19.17
CA ILE A 279 -14.60 -6.52 -20.30
C ILE A 279 -14.64 -7.97 -19.81
N CYS A 280 -13.68 -8.40 -19.00
CA CYS A 280 -13.64 -9.76 -18.44
C CYS A 280 -14.85 -10.04 -17.53
N GLY A 281 -15.27 -9.06 -16.72
CA GLY A 281 -16.46 -9.20 -15.88
C GLY A 281 -17.75 -9.32 -16.69
N PHE A 282 -17.97 -8.47 -17.69
CA PHE A 282 -19.14 -8.57 -18.56
C PHE A 282 -19.14 -9.82 -19.45
N ALA A 283 -17.97 -10.34 -19.79
CA ALA A 283 -17.84 -11.61 -20.52
C ALA A 283 -18.04 -12.86 -19.62
N GLY A 284 -18.27 -12.68 -18.31
CA GLY A 284 -18.41 -13.79 -17.36
C GLY A 284 -17.13 -14.58 -17.12
N VAL A 285 -15.96 -13.99 -17.43
CA VAL A 285 -14.64 -14.60 -17.19
C VAL A 285 -14.19 -14.36 -15.74
N ILE A 286 -14.61 -13.25 -15.14
CA ILE A 286 -14.36 -12.94 -13.73
C ILE A 286 -15.69 -13.16 -13.00
N GLY A 287 -15.67 -14.01 -12.00
CA GLY A 287 -16.85 -14.38 -11.23
C GLY A 287 -17.51 -13.22 -10.53
N ALA A 288 -18.78 -13.35 -10.31
CA ALA A 288 -19.58 -12.48 -9.48
C ALA A 288 -19.24 -12.71 -8.01
#